data_89b93a956724ec7ad41b281fcca831af
#
_entry.id   89b93a956724ec7ad41b281fcca831af
#
_cell.length_a   1.000
_cell.length_b   1.000
_cell.length_c   1.000
_cell.angle_alpha   90.00
_cell.angle_beta   90.00
_cell.angle_gamma   90.00
#
_symmetry.space_group_name_H-M   'P 1'
#
loop_
_entity.id
_entity.type
_entity.pdbx_description
1 polymer ?
#
loop_
_entity_poly.entity_id
_entity_poly.type
_entity_poly.pdbx_seq_one_letter_code
_entity_poly.pdbx_strand_id
1 'polypeptide(L)'
;MQIDTTPATAERGRPATPAYDALIEQYDPGGRTADIAPLFDELKGFLVDFVPRALEVQAKRLETHPLRALSGSYAIEKQRELGLAMMAAVGFDVTRGSLSVSHHPFCGGVPSDVRITTRYRSDEFLSALMGVLHETGHALYEQNLPSEWAHWPLGNARGMAMHESQSLFVEKQIGRNPAFWRWALPVVERHLGESWSQDDILGHILHVERGLIRVDADEVTYPLHVILRFEIEQELIAGRLDTADLPEAWDRRMRDYLGLSTLDSPADGPMQDVHWPSGAIGYFPSYTLGAMIAAQQWAAMSRDLPDIDARLAEGRFDAINEWRRERVWSAGSRWSTPELIEKATGEPLNAAYFRDHLERRYGG
;
A
#
# COMPACT_ATOMS: atom_id res chain seq x y z
N MET A 1 -18.40 -20.14 9.84
CA MET A 1 -17.07 -20.73 10.12
C MET A 1 -16.81 -20.53 11.60
N GLN A 2 -16.69 -21.59 12.38
CA GLN A 2 -16.36 -21.49 13.79
C GLN A 2 -14.84 -21.32 13.87
N ILE A 3 -14.39 -20.13 14.24
CA ILE A 3 -12.95 -19.89 14.46
C ILE A 3 -12.61 -20.54 15.81
N ASP A 4 -11.70 -21.51 15.79
CA ASP A 4 -11.16 -22.06 17.03
C ASP A 4 -10.26 -20.99 17.69
N THR A 5 -10.81 -20.31 18.68
CA THR A 5 -10.11 -19.28 19.46
C THR A 5 -9.29 -19.85 20.60
N THR A 6 -9.10 -21.17 20.64
CA THR A 6 -8.28 -21.80 21.69
C THR A 6 -6.86 -21.27 21.57
N PRO A 7 -6.28 -20.64 22.62
CA PRO A 7 -4.89 -20.20 22.58
C PRO A 7 -3.99 -21.37 22.22
N ALA A 8 -3.11 -21.19 21.24
CA ALA A 8 -2.11 -22.20 20.91
C ALA A 8 -1.42 -22.65 22.22
N THR A 9 -1.47 -23.94 22.50
CA THR A 9 -0.97 -24.50 23.78
C THR A 9 0.45 -24.03 24.02
N ALA A 10 0.63 -23.34 25.15
CA ALA A 10 1.93 -22.84 25.55
C ALA A 10 2.94 -24.01 25.58
N GLU A 11 3.98 -23.93 24.75
CA GLU A 11 5.19 -24.72 24.99
C GLU A 11 5.68 -24.40 26.41
N ARG A 12 6.10 -25.41 27.16
CA ARG A 12 6.45 -25.27 28.57
C ARG A 12 7.39 -24.08 28.79
N GLY A 13 6.86 -23.00 29.40
CA GLY A 13 7.61 -21.80 29.79
C GLY A 13 7.46 -20.57 28.91
N ARG A 14 6.68 -20.62 27.78
CA ARG A 14 6.32 -19.42 27.03
C ARG A 14 4.89 -18.99 27.37
N PRO A 15 4.59 -17.68 27.53
CA PRO A 15 3.21 -17.20 27.65
C PRO A 15 2.43 -17.58 26.37
N ALA A 16 1.14 -17.92 26.55
CA ALA A 16 0.26 -18.19 25.43
C ALA A 16 0.20 -16.95 24.51
N THR A 17 0.37 -17.15 23.19
CA THR A 17 0.20 -16.08 22.21
C THR A 17 -1.27 -15.67 22.18
N PRO A 18 -1.61 -14.36 22.27
CA PRO A 18 -2.98 -13.90 22.10
C PRO A 18 -3.57 -14.42 20.77
N ALA A 19 -4.86 -14.79 20.78
CA ALA A 19 -5.48 -15.43 19.63
C ALA A 19 -5.38 -14.57 18.34
N TYR A 20 -5.53 -13.26 18.47
CA TYR A 20 -5.40 -12.35 17.32
C TYR A 20 -3.97 -12.23 16.81
N ASP A 21 -2.96 -12.23 17.71
CA ASP A 21 -1.55 -12.25 17.30
C ASP A 21 -1.18 -13.53 16.55
N ALA A 22 -1.81 -14.67 16.89
CA ALA A 22 -1.63 -15.91 16.14
C ALA A 22 -2.22 -15.85 14.73
N LEU A 23 -3.23 -15.02 14.50
CA LEU A 23 -3.80 -14.77 13.17
C LEU A 23 -2.91 -13.82 12.37
N ILE A 24 -2.39 -12.75 12.97
CA ILE A 24 -1.41 -11.85 12.35
C ILE A 24 -0.15 -12.62 11.91
N GLU A 25 0.32 -13.56 12.73
CA GLU A 25 1.54 -14.36 12.46
C GLU A 25 1.52 -15.04 11.09
N GLN A 26 0.34 -15.36 10.55
CA GLN A 26 0.19 -16.00 9.23
C GLN A 26 0.58 -15.08 8.08
N TYR A 27 0.42 -13.78 8.26
CA TYR A 27 0.65 -12.76 7.23
C TYR A 27 1.91 -11.95 7.50
N ASP A 28 2.15 -11.61 8.75
CA ASP A 28 3.31 -10.84 9.18
C ASP A 28 4.00 -11.50 10.37
N PRO A 29 4.88 -12.48 10.09
CA PRO A 29 5.56 -13.25 11.13
C PRO A 29 6.34 -12.36 12.10
N GLY A 30 6.04 -12.50 13.38
CA GLY A 30 6.59 -11.66 14.44
C GLY A 30 5.73 -10.43 14.77
N GLY A 31 4.68 -10.14 14.00
CA GLY A 31 3.74 -9.06 14.29
C GLY A 31 3.00 -9.29 15.60
N ARG A 32 2.85 -8.25 16.42
CA ARG A 32 2.15 -8.30 17.71
C ARG A 32 1.22 -7.11 17.85
N THR A 33 0.02 -7.37 18.33
CA THR A 33 -0.96 -6.32 18.63
C THR A 33 -0.39 -5.26 19.57
N ALA A 34 0.43 -5.68 20.54
CA ALA A 34 1.07 -4.78 21.51
C ALA A 34 2.00 -3.75 20.86
N ASP A 35 2.61 -4.10 19.71
CA ASP A 35 3.50 -3.21 18.95
C ASP A 35 2.72 -2.39 17.91
N ILE A 36 1.69 -2.99 17.30
CA ILE A 36 0.91 -2.37 16.21
C ILE A 36 -0.09 -1.35 16.76
N ALA A 37 -0.80 -1.68 17.84
CA ALA A 37 -1.87 -0.82 18.36
C ALA A 37 -1.41 0.59 18.72
N PRO A 38 -0.28 0.81 19.42
CA PRO A 38 0.20 2.16 19.71
C PRO A 38 0.50 2.98 18.46
N LEU A 39 1.08 2.36 17.41
CA LEU A 39 1.36 3.02 16.14
C LEU A 39 0.06 3.44 15.43
N PHE A 40 -0.94 2.57 15.45
CA PHE A 40 -2.23 2.83 14.83
C PHE A 40 -3.06 3.85 15.61
N ASP A 41 -2.98 3.85 16.93
CA ASP A 41 -3.64 4.86 17.77
C ASP A 41 -3.04 6.26 17.55
N GLU A 42 -1.70 6.36 17.48
CA GLU A 42 -1.01 7.62 17.13
C GLU A 42 -1.41 8.10 15.73
N LEU A 43 -1.39 7.21 14.74
CA LEU A 43 -1.72 7.54 13.36
C LEU A 43 -3.20 7.93 13.22
N LYS A 44 -4.12 7.21 13.87
CA LYS A 44 -5.54 7.54 13.90
C LYS A 44 -5.80 8.94 14.46
N GLY A 45 -5.20 9.25 15.62
CA GLY A 45 -5.33 10.58 16.23
C GLY A 45 -4.89 11.69 15.29
N PHE A 46 -3.74 11.51 14.62
CA PHE A 46 -3.27 12.45 13.61
C PHE A 46 -4.23 12.56 12.42
N LEU A 47 -4.67 11.44 11.84
CA LEU A 47 -5.46 11.43 10.61
C LEU A 47 -6.86 12.03 10.78
N VAL A 48 -7.52 11.77 11.91
CA VAL A 48 -8.86 12.35 12.18
C VAL A 48 -8.82 13.88 12.14
N ASP A 49 -7.73 14.48 12.65
CA ASP A 49 -7.52 15.93 12.59
C ASP A 49 -6.97 16.39 11.25
N PHE A 50 -6.21 15.54 10.55
CA PHE A 50 -5.54 15.91 9.30
C PHE A 50 -6.47 15.87 8.08
N VAL A 51 -7.40 14.90 7.98
CA VAL A 51 -8.32 14.76 6.84
C VAL A 51 -9.10 16.06 6.55
N PRO A 52 -9.73 16.73 7.54
CA PRO A 52 -10.38 18.03 7.29
C PRO A 52 -9.43 19.09 6.74
N ARG A 53 -8.21 19.17 7.25
CA ARG A 53 -7.17 20.11 6.76
C ARG A 53 -6.78 19.85 5.33
N ALA A 54 -6.50 18.58 5.00
CA ALA A 54 -6.12 18.18 3.64
C ALA A 54 -7.24 18.52 2.63
N LEU A 55 -8.50 18.28 3.00
CA LEU A 55 -9.66 18.66 2.18
C LEU A 55 -9.78 20.17 2.01
N GLU A 56 -9.52 20.98 3.05
CA GLU A 56 -9.52 22.45 2.95
C GLU A 56 -8.41 22.96 2.03
N VAL A 57 -7.18 22.42 2.15
CA VAL A 57 -6.06 22.74 1.28
C VAL A 57 -6.38 22.39 -0.17
N GLN A 58 -6.94 21.19 -0.39
CA GLN A 58 -7.37 20.74 -1.72
C GLN A 58 -8.44 21.68 -2.31
N ALA A 59 -9.47 22.06 -1.53
CA ALA A 59 -10.53 22.93 -1.98
C ALA A 59 -9.98 24.28 -2.46
N LYS A 60 -9.09 24.91 -1.68
CA LYS A 60 -8.42 26.16 -2.06
C LYS A 60 -7.60 26.03 -3.35
N ARG A 61 -6.91 24.90 -3.53
CA ARG A 61 -6.17 24.63 -4.76
C ARG A 61 -7.10 24.52 -5.96
N LEU A 62 -8.22 23.81 -5.81
CA LEU A 62 -9.20 23.59 -6.88
C LEU A 62 -9.94 24.87 -7.32
N GLU A 63 -10.06 25.88 -6.45
CA GLU A 63 -10.57 27.22 -6.84
C GLU A 63 -9.69 27.90 -7.89
N THR A 64 -8.37 27.70 -7.81
CA THR A 64 -7.41 28.32 -8.74
C THR A 64 -6.96 27.40 -9.86
N HIS A 65 -6.99 26.11 -9.62
CA HIS A 65 -6.55 25.05 -10.55
C HIS A 65 -7.60 23.92 -10.58
N PRO A 66 -8.74 24.12 -11.25
CA PRO A 66 -9.78 23.10 -11.35
C PRO A 66 -9.24 21.87 -12.10
N LEU A 67 -9.64 20.68 -11.67
CA LEU A 67 -9.22 19.43 -12.30
C LEU A 67 -9.73 19.36 -13.73
N ARG A 68 -8.82 19.15 -14.68
CA ARG A 68 -9.18 18.75 -16.04
C ARG A 68 -9.56 17.27 -16.01
N ALA A 69 -10.70 16.92 -16.61
CA ALA A 69 -11.10 15.51 -16.74
C ALA A 69 -10.05 14.73 -17.55
N LEU A 70 -9.67 13.57 -17.05
CA LEU A 70 -8.78 12.62 -17.77
C LEU A 70 -9.59 11.57 -18.53
N SER A 71 -10.90 11.75 -18.68
CA SER A 71 -11.76 10.87 -19.47
C SER A 71 -11.47 11.04 -20.95
N GLY A 72 -11.39 9.93 -21.67
CA GLY A 72 -11.06 9.90 -23.09
C GLY A 72 -11.41 8.56 -23.72
N SER A 73 -10.78 8.24 -24.83
CA SER A 73 -10.85 6.93 -25.48
C SER A 73 -9.45 6.34 -25.58
N TYR A 74 -9.13 5.45 -24.65
CA TYR A 74 -7.81 4.85 -24.48
C TYR A 74 -7.86 3.37 -24.86
N ALA A 75 -7.31 3.03 -26.03
CA ALA A 75 -7.22 1.65 -26.47
C ALA A 75 -6.48 0.79 -25.44
N ILE A 76 -7.05 -0.36 -25.08
CA ILE A 76 -6.50 -1.24 -24.03
C ILE A 76 -5.08 -1.70 -24.38
N GLU A 77 -4.82 -1.98 -25.66
CA GLU A 77 -3.49 -2.34 -26.18
C GLU A 77 -2.46 -1.24 -25.90
N LYS A 78 -2.85 0.02 -26.06
CA LYS A 78 -1.98 1.18 -25.78
C LYS A 78 -1.71 1.38 -24.29
N GLN A 79 -2.72 1.16 -23.46
CA GLN A 79 -2.54 1.16 -22.02
C GLN A 79 -1.61 0.01 -21.57
N ARG A 80 -1.73 -1.17 -22.20
CA ARG A 80 -0.84 -2.31 -21.94
C ARG A 80 0.59 -2.02 -22.36
N GLU A 81 0.80 -1.43 -23.55
CA GLU A 81 2.14 -1.00 -24.02
C GLU A 81 2.76 0.01 -23.06
N LEU A 82 1.98 0.99 -22.58
CA LEU A 82 2.39 1.97 -21.58
C LEU A 82 2.78 1.28 -20.25
N GLY A 83 1.94 0.36 -19.76
CA GLY A 83 2.21 -0.41 -18.55
C GLY A 83 3.54 -1.16 -18.63
N LEU A 84 3.76 -1.88 -19.73
CA LEU A 84 5.03 -2.60 -19.97
C LEU A 84 6.24 -1.67 -20.04
N ALA A 85 6.10 -0.50 -20.67
CA ALA A 85 7.16 0.50 -20.73
C ALA A 85 7.52 1.05 -19.35
N MET A 86 6.50 1.32 -18.52
CA MET A 86 6.70 1.78 -17.13
C MET A 86 7.33 0.70 -16.25
N MET A 87 6.85 -0.54 -16.32
CA MET A 87 7.41 -1.69 -15.61
C MET A 87 8.90 -1.85 -15.91
N ALA A 88 9.26 -1.87 -17.21
CA ALA A 88 10.65 -2.01 -17.64
C ALA A 88 11.51 -0.83 -17.17
N ALA A 89 11.01 0.39 -17.24
CA ALA A 89 11.73 1.58 -16.81
C ALA A 89 12.04 1.57 -15.32
N VAL A 90 11.08 1.16 -14.47
CA VAL A 90 11.32 1.06 -13.03
C VAL A 90 12.13 -0.17 -12.62
N GLY A 91 12.53 -1.02 -13.59
CA GLY A 91 13.50 -2.09 -13.39
C GLY A 91 12.96 -3.52 -13.38
N PHE A 92 11.67 -3.72 -13.76
CA PHE A 92 11.11 -5.07 -13.90
C PHE A 92 11.73 -5.81 -15.09
N ASP A 93 12.23 -7.01 -14.84
CA ASP A 93 12.77 -7.89 -15.89
C ASP A 93 11.64 -8.63 -16.60
N VAL A 94 11.26 -8.13 -17.77
CA VAL A 94 10.18 -8.68 -18.60
C VAL A 94 10.48 -10.08 -19.14
N THR A 95 11.75 -10.54 -19.08
CA THR A 95 12.13 -11.91 -19.47
C THR A 95 11.82 -12.94 -18.37
N ARG A 96 11.57 -12.46 -17.15
CA ARG A 96 11.22 -13.27 -15.98
C ARG A 96 9.83 -12.93 -15.45
N GLY A 97 8.91 -12.62 -16.34
CA GLY A 97 7.53 -12.36 -15.93
C GLY A 97 6.65 -11.79 -17.03
N SER A 98 5.42 -11.44 -16.68
CA SER A 98 4.44 -10.98 -17.65
C SER A 98 3.41 -10.04 -17.04
N LEU A 99 2.77 -9.23 -17.92
CA LEU A 99 1.59 -8.44 -17.59
C LEU A 99 0.38 -9.00 -18.33
N SER A 100 -0.66 -9.37 -17.61
CA SER A 100 -1.92 -9.89 -18.13
C SER A 100 -3.13 -9.18 -17.51
N VAL A 101 -4.35 -9.65 -17.81
CA VAL A 101 -5.60 -9.04 -17.35
C VAL A 101 -6.29 -9.95 -16.36
N SER A 102 -6.79 -9.37 -15.25
CA SER A 102 -7.66 -10.07 -14.31
C SER A 102 -8.74 -9.13 -13.77
N HIS A 103 -9.71 -9.68 -13.05
CA HIS A 103 -10.77 -8.89 -12.44
C HIS A 103 -10.22 -7.98 -11.31
N HIS A 104 -9.27 -8.50 -10.53
CA HIS A 104 -8.51 -7.74 -9.54
C HIS A 104 -7.02 -7.78 -9.89
N PRO A 105 -6.31 -6.65 -9.90
CA PRO A 105 -4.86 -6.62 -9.99
C PRO A 105 -4.23 -7.48 -8.90
N PHE A 106 -3.19 -8.22 -9.23
CA PHE A 106 -2.36 -8.93 -8.27
C PHE A 106 -0.98 -9.26 -8.86
N CYS A 107 -0.03 -9.48 -7.99
CA CYS A 107 1.29 -10.03 -8.30
C CYS A 107 1.40 -11.45 -7.72
N GLY A 108 1.94 -12.39 -8.50
CA GLY A 108 2.12 -13.78 -8.08
C GLY A 108 3.15 -14.50 -8.93
N GLY A 109 3.34 -15.78 -8.66
CA GLY A 109 4.31 -16.62 -9.34
C GLY A 109 5.49 -17.01 -8.44
N VAL A 110 6.66 -17.09 -9.01
CA VAL A 110 7.92 -17.41 -8.31
C VAL A 110 9.01 -16.43 -8.75
N PRO A 111 10.12 -16.24 -8.02
CA PRO A 111 11.15 -15.24 -8.34
C PRO A 111 11.71 -15.32 -9.77
N SER A 112 11.68 -16.49 -10.41
CA SER A 112 12.11 -16.70 -11.80
C SER A 112 11.02 -16.47 -12.85
N ASP A 113 9.72 -16.37 -12.45
CA ASP A 113 8.57 -16.12 -13.32
C ASP A 113 7.49 -15.38 -12.53
N VAL A 114 7.64 -14.07 -12.40
CA VAL A 114 6.73 -13.20 -11.63
C VAL A 114 5.67 -12.62 -12.56
N ARG A 115 4.40 -12.89 -12.26
CA ARG A 115 3.27 -12.52 -13.10
C ARG A 115 2.41 -11.45 -12.44
N ILE A 116 2.24 -10.35 -13.17
CA ILE A 116 1.40 -9.21 -12.77
C ILE A 116 0.11 -9.26 -13.57
N THR A 117 -1.00 -8.90 -12.92
CA THR A 117 -2.26 -8.65 -13.60
C THR A 117 -2.77 -7.26 -13.31
N THR A 118 -3.55 -6.72 -14.25
CA THR A 118 -4.23 -5.43 -14.08
C THR A 118 -5.62 -5.48 -14.70
N ARG A 119 -6.42 -4.43 -14.50
CA ARG A 119 -7.73 -4.25 -15.11
C ARG A 119 -7.74 -2.93 -15.87
N TYR A 120 -8.09 -2.98 -17.15
CA TYR A 120 -8.19 -1.79 -18.00
C TYR A 120 -9.64 -1.32 -18.17
N ARG A 121 -9.79 -0.01 -18.35
CA ARG A 121 -11.01 0.64 -18.80
C ARG A 121 -10.66 1.46 -20.03
N SER A 122 -11.57 1.47 -21.02
CA SER A 122 -11.33 2.24 -22.27
C SER A 122 -11.57 3.74 -22.12
N ASP A 123 -12.24 4.17 -21.06
CA ASP A 123 -12.58 5.56 -20.76
C ASP A 123 -11.65 6.22 -19.74
N GLU A 124 -10.73 5.44 -19.14
CA GLU A 124 -9.84 5.89 -18.08
C GLU A 124 -8.55 5.05 -18.09
N PHE A 125 -7.37 5.66 -17.94
CA PHE A 125 -6.08 4.97 -17.99
C PHE A 125 -5.30 5.01 -16.66
N LEU A 126 -5.54 6.03 -15.85
CA LEU A 126 -4.66 6.37 -14.72
C LEU A 126 -4.73 5.32 -13.61
N SER A 127 -5.91 4.82 -13.32
CA SER A 127 -6.10 3.76 -12.30
C SER A 127 -5.40 2.46 -12.71
N ALA A 128 -5.48 2.08 -14.00
CA ALA A 128 -4.76 0.92 -14.51
C ALA A 128 -3.24 1.12 -14.43
N LEU A 129 -2.75 2.31 -14.78
CA LEU A 129 -1.32 2.65 -14.70
C LEU A 129 -0.80 2.63 -13.25
N MET A 130 -1.54 3.25 -12.32
CA MET A 130 -1.15 3.24 -10.91
C MET A 130 -1.19 1.82 -10.31
N GLY A 131 -2.18 1.00 -10.70
CA GLY A 131 -2.23 -0.41 -10.34
C GLY A 131 -1.05 -1.20 -10.89
N VAL A 132 -0.64 -0.97 -12.13
CA VAL A 132 0.58 -1.59 -12.71
C VAL A 132 1.82 -1.18 -11.93
N LEU A 133 1.97 0.08 -11.53
CA LEU A 133 3.10 0.53 -10.71
C LEU A 133 3.10 -0.14 -9.33
N HIS A 134 1.93 -0.28 -8.70
CA HIS A 134 1.77 -0.99 -7.44
C HIS A 134 2.24 -2.44 -7.55
N GLU A 135 1.66 -3.20 -8.48
CA GLU A 135 2.02 -4.61 -8.67
C GLU A 135 3.50 -4.78 -9.10
N THR A 136 4.05 -3.81 -9.83
CA THR A 136 5.47 -3.81 -10.18
C THR A 136 6.36 -3.69 -8.93
N GLY A 137 5.91 -2.95 -7.92
CA GLY A 137 6.65 -2.87 -6.65
C GLY A 137 6.76 -4.22 -5.94
N HIS A 138 5.67 -4.99 -5.89
CA HIS A 138 5.66 -6.37 -5.42
C HIS A 138 6.59 -7.26 -6.26
N ALA A 139 6.49 -7.14 -7.58
CA ALA A 139 7.26 -7.96 -8.51
C ALA A 139 8.77 -7.69 -8.47
N LEU A 140 9.17 -6.44 -8.27
CA LEU A 140 10.58 -6.09 -8.06
C LEU A 140 11.15 -6.75 -6.81
N TYR A 141 10.36 -6.83 -5.74
CA TYR A 141 10.78 -7.55 -4.54
C TYR A 141 10.99 -9.04 -4.85
N GLU A 142 10.00 -9.70 -5.44
CA GLU A 142 10.08 -11.12 -5.79
C GLU A 142 11.25 -11.43 -6.73
N GLN A 143 11.43 -10.65 -7.81
CA GLN A 143 12.50 -10.87 -8.78
C GLN A 143 13.91 -10.67 -8.20
N ASN A 144 14.05 -9.95 -7.09
CA ASN A 144 15.32 -9.61 -6.48
C ASN A 144 15.58 -10.33 -5.14
N LEU A 145 14.74 -11.31 -4.79
CA LEU A 145 15.01 -12.20 -3.65
C LEU A 145 16.31 -12.99 -3.86
N PRO A 146 17.00 -13.37 -2.78
CA PRO A 146 18.31 -14.04 -2.88
C PRO A 146 18.21 -15.42 -3.56
N SER A 147 18.72 -15.53 -4.77
CA SER A 147 18.66 -16.75 -5.59
C SER A 147 19.43 -17.93 -4.99
N GLU A 148 20.46 -17.67 -4.20
CA GLU A 148 21.21 -18.68 -3.47
C GLU A 148 20.39 -19.40 -2.40
N TRP A 149 19.26 -18.78 -1.97
CA TRP A 149 18.31 -19.36 -1.01
C TRP A 149 16.97 -19.74 -1.62
N ALA A 150 16.85 -19.78 -2.96
CA ALA A 150 15.59 -19.98 -3.67
C ALA A 150 14.82 -21.26 -3.25
N HIS A 151 15.50 -22.27 -2.71
CA HIS A 151 14.89 -23.53 -2.23
C HIS A 151 14.75 -23.60 -0.71
N TRP A 152 15.01 -22.50 -0.01
CA TRP A 152 14.93 -22.41 1.44
C TRP A 152 13.90 -21.38 1.87
N PRO A 153 13.21 -21.53 3.00
CA PRO A 153 12.32 -20.50 3.54
C PRO A 153 12.99 -19.14 3.70
N LEU A 154 14.31 -19.12 3.94
CA LEU A 154 15.10 -17.89 4.02
C LEU A 154 15.06 -17.06 2.72
N GLY A 155 14.90 -17.69 1.57
CA GLY A 155 14.83 -17.03 0.27
C GLY A 155 13.48 -16.42 -0.04
N ASN A 156 12.46 -16.64 0.79
CA ASN A 156 11.13 -16.03 0.59
C ASN A 156 11.12 -14.55 0.99
N ALA A 157 10.16 -13.81 0.45
CA ALA A 157 9.86 -12.46 0.90
C ALA A 157 9.46 -12.42 2.39
N ARG A 158 9.75 -11.32 3.06
CA ARG A 158 9.47 -11.15 4.49
C ARG A 158 8.09 -10.57 4.73
N GLY A 159 7.10 -11.39 5.12
CA GLY A 159 5.77 -10.96 5.55
C GLY A 159 5.01 -9.99 4.63
N MET A 160 3.70 -9.86 4.83
CA MET A 160 2.86 -9.05 3.97
C MET A 160 3.05 -7.54 4.18
N ALA A 161 3.37 -7.09 5.41
CA ALA A 161 3.66 -5.67 5.65
C ALA A 161 4.93 -5.21 4.90
N MET A 162 5.98 -6.02 4.89
CA MET A 162 7.19 -5.72 4.10
C MET A 162 6.91 -5.82 2.61
N HIS A 163 6.14 -6.80 2.17
CA HIS A 163 5.78 -6.98 0.77
C HIS A 163 4.95 -5.80 0.23
N GLU A 164 3.94 -5.38 0.99
CA GLU A 164 3.13 -4.20 0.69
C GLU A 164 3.94 -2.91 0.73
N SER A 165 4.96 -2.82 1.58
CA SER A 165 5.84 -1.66 1.57
C SER A 165 6.57 -1.48 0.25
N GLN A 166 6.85 -2.57 -0.49
CA GLN A 166 7.54 -2.52 -1.77
C GLN A 166 6.62 -2.06 -2.90
N SER A 167 5.35 -2.46 -2.89
CA SER A 167 4.32 -1.98 -3.81
C SER A 167 4.03 -0.50 -3.58
N LEU A 168 3.78 -0.12 -2.32
CA LEU A 168 3.49 1.26 -1.94
C LEU A 168 4.71 2.18 -2.12
N PHE A 169 5.93 1.65 -2.04
CA PHE A 169 7.12 2.42 -2.40
C PHE A 169 7.07 2.87 -3.87
N VAL A 170 6.73 1.96 -4.79
CA VAL A 170 6.65 2.32 -6.21
C VAL A 170 5.40 3.15 -6.49
N GLU A 171 4.23 2.76 -5.99
CA GLU A 171 2.99 3.49 -6.23
C GLU A 171 2.98 4.87 -5.55
N LYS A 172 3.24 4.91 -4.22
CA LYS A 172 3.06 6.14 -3.43
C LYS A 172 4.30 7.03 -3.42
N GLN A 173 5.49 6.47 -3.22
CA GLN A 173 6.70 7.29 -3.08
C GLN A 173 7.26 7.71 -4.45
N ILE A 174 7.24 6.83 -5.45
CA ILE A 174 7.67 7.13 -6.82
C ILE A 174 6.50 7.66 -7.65
N GLY A 175 5.44 6.89 -7.85
CA GLY A 175 4.34 7.16 -8.78
C GLY A 175 3.51 8.40 -8.43
N ARG A 176 3.52 8.86 -7.16
CA ARG A 176 2.88 10.11 -6.73
C ARG A 176 3.87 11.26 -6.53
N ASN A 177 5.15 11.07 -6.90
CA ASN A 177 6.16 12.12 -6.80
C ASN A 177 6.11 13.02 -8.06
N PRO A 178 6.07 14.36 -7.89
CA PRO A 178 6.09 15.28 -9.02
C PRO A 178 7.31 15.12 -9.94
N ALA A 179 8.47 14.75 -9.41
CA ALA A 179 9.66 14.54 -10.20
C ALA A 179 9.51 13.35 -11.17
N PHE A 180 8.85 12.27 -10.74
CA PHE A 180 8.54 11.13 -11.61
C PHE A 180 7.72 11.55 -12.84
N TRP A 181 6.73 12.41 -12.68
CA TRP A 181 5.85 12.83 -13.76
C TRP A 181 6.53 13.74 -14.79
N ARG A 182 7.64 14.42 -14.45
CA ARG A 182 8.44 15.13 -15.46
C ARG A 182 8.99 14.17 -16.52
N TRP A 183 9.38 12.98 -16.11
CA TRP A 183 9.84 11.92 -17.02
C TRP A 183 8.68 11.12 -17.62
N ALA A 184 7.65 10.79 -16.82
CA ALA A 184 6.59 9.89 -17.22
C ALA A 184 5.63 10.49 -18.25
N LEU A 185 5.32 11.80 -18.17
CA LEU A 185 4.37 12.45 -19.08
C LEU A 185 4.73 12.29 -20.57
N PRO A 186 5.96 12.52 -21.03
CA PRO A 186 6.32 12.25 -22.43
C PRO A 186 6.17 10.77 -22.83
N VAL A 187 6.30 9.85 -21.88
CA VAL A 187 6.07 8.41 -22.15
C VAL A 187 4.58 8.13 -22.28
N VAL A 188 3.75 8.69 -21.41
CA VAL A 188 2.28 8.58 -21.48
C VAL A 188 1.76 9.16 -22.81
N GLU A 189 2.17 10.38 -23.15
CA GLU A 189 1.79 11.05 -24.40
C GLU A 189 2.14 10.21 -25.65
N ARG A 190 3.33 9.63 -25.67
CA ARG A 190 3.78 8.76 -26.78
C ARG A 190 2.87 7.56 -27.01
N HIS A 191 2.37 6.96 -25.93
CA HIS A 191 1.55 5.75 -26.02
C HIS A 191 0.06 6.04 -26.20
N LEU A 192 -0.46 7.05 -25.50
CA LEU A 192 -1.89 7.34 -25.51
C LEU A 192 -2.29 8.43 -26.52
N GLY A 193 -1.32 9.20 -27.03
CA GLY A 193 -1.57 10.23 -28.03
C GLY A 193 -2.21 11.51 -27.50
N GLU A 194 -2.35 11.64 -26.17
CA GLU A 194 -2.89 12.84 -25.52
C GLU A 194 -1.87 13.40 -24.55
N SER A 195 -1.90 14.73 -24.39
CA SER A 195 -0.98 15.48 -23.53
C SER A 195 -1.72 16.08 -22.33
N TRP A 196 -1.16 15.88 -21.16
CA TRP A 196 -1.62 16.49 -19.92
C TRP A 196 -0.49 17.25 -19.23
N SER A 197 -0.85 18.29 -18.50
CA SER A 197 0.10 18.93 -17.60
C SER A 197 0.40 18.03 -16.40
N GLN A 198 1.50 18.29 -15.74
CA GLN A 198 1.84 17.62 -14.47
C GLN A 198 0.74 17.86 -13.42
N ASP A 199 0.18 19.07 -13.37
CA ASP A 199 -0.87 19.44 -12.43
C ASP A 199 -2.19 18.72 -12.71
N ASP A 200 -2.52 18.44 -13.99
CA ASP A 200 -3.69 17.61 -14.34
C ASP A 200 -3.57 16.22 -13.69
N ILE A 201 -2.44 15.54 -13.90
CA ILE A 201 -2.24 14.19 -13.39
C ILE A 201 -2.13 14.18 -11.85
N LEU A 202 -1.29 15.06 -11.29
CA LEU A 202 -1.11 15.14 -9.83
C LEU A 202 -2.42 15.51 -9.13
N GLY A 203 -3.24 16.35 -9.76
CA GLY A 203 -4.56 16.70 -9.23
C GLY A 203 -5.44 15.48 -9.01
N HIS A 204 -5.40 14.49 -9.90
CA HIS A 204 -6.17 13.24 -9.78
C HIS A 204 -5.55 12.24 -8.81
N ILE A 205 -4.25 11.97 -8.91
CA ILE A 205 -3.61 10.94 -8.07
C ILE A 205 -3.40 11.38 -6.63
N LEU A 206 -3.45 12.69 -6.35
CA LEU A 206 -3.36 13.28 -5.01
C LEU A 206 -4.73 13.78 -4.52
N HIS A 207 -5.81 13.40 -5.21
CA HIS A 207 -7.14 13.77 -4.76
C HIS A 207 -7.48 13.08 -3.44
N VAL A 208 -8.04 13.85 -2.49
CA VAL A 208 -8.48 13.35 -1.19
C VAL A 208 -10.00 13.42 -1.14
N GLU A 209 -10.62 12.30 -0.78
CA GLU A 209 -12.08 12.22 -0.67
C GLU A 209 -12.45 11.27 0.47
N ARG A 210 -13.48 11.65 1.23
CA ARG A 210 -14.08 10.73 2.19
C ARG A 210 -15.01 9.77 1.46
N GLY A 211 -14.63 8.51 1.40
CA GLY A 211 -15.40 7.46 0.76
C GLY A 211 -15.80 6.35 1.73
N LEU A 212 -16.83 5.59 1.38
CA LEU A 212 -17.27 4.43 2.15
C LEU A 212 -16.42 3.20 1.86
N ILE A 213 -15.86 3.10 0.66
CA ILE A 213 -15.22 1.89 0.14
C ILE A 213 -13.70 1.97 0.33
N ARG A 214 -13.14 1.02 1.07
CA ARG A 214 -11.70 0.97 1.37
C ARG A 214 -10.82 0.90 0.12
N VAL A 215 -11.17 0.06 -0.85
CA VAL A 215 -10.32 -0.15 -2.04
C VAL A 215 -10.23 1.09 -2.93
N ASP A 216 -11.19 2.01 -2.83
CA ASP A 216 -11.23 3.25 -3.57
C ASP A 216 -10.65 4.44 -2.78
N ALA A 217 -10.29 4.22 -1.50
CA ALA A 217 -9.79 5.26 -0.61
C ALA A 217 -8.40 5.77 -1.02
N ASP A 218 -8.22 7.08 -0.88
CA ASP A 218 -6.95 7.76 -1.15
C ASP A 218 -5.88 7.51 -0.06
N GLU A 219 -4.68 8.03 -0.27
CA GLU A 219 -3.54 7.83 0.64
C GLU A 219 -3.77 8.37 2.06
N VAL A 220 -4.59 9.40 2.22
CA VAL A 220 -4.87 10.04 3.51
C VAL A 220 -5.95 9.31 4.29
N THR A 221 -7.00 8.85 3.60
CA THR A 221 -8.17 8.23 4.25
C THR A 221 -8.04 6.70 4.37
N TYR A 222 -7.26 6.04 3.52
CA TYR A 222 -7.08 4.58 3.51
C TYR A 222 -6.66 3.99 4.87
N PRO A 223 -5.70 4.57 5.62
CA PRO A 223 -5.30 4.01 6.92
C PRO A 223 -6.42 3.98 7.95
N LEU A 224 -7.36 4.93 7.91
CA LEU A 224 -8.52 4.95 8.81
C LEU A 224 -9.46 3.76 8.56
N HIS A 225 -9.64 3.39 7.29
CA HIS A 225 -10.37 2.17 6.93
C HIS A 225 -9.69 0.89 7.45
N VAL A 226 -8.36 0.83 7.41
CA VAL A 226 -7.59 -0.31 7.92
C VAL A 226 -7.65 -0.37 9.44
N ILE A 227 -7.44 0.76 10.13
CA ILE A 227 -7.45 0.83 11.59
C ILE A 227 -8.82 0.41 12.15
N LEU A 228 -9.92 0.88 11.53
CA LEU A 228 -11.27 0.45 11.89
C LEU A 228 -11.40 -1.08 11.89
N ARG A 229 -10.90 -1.75 10.84
CA ARG A 229 -10.96 -3.21 10.71
C ARG A 229 -10.07 -3.92 11.74
N PHE A 230 -8.87 -3.41 11.95
CA PHE A 230 -7.96 -3.92 12.97
C PHE A 230 -8.56 -3.91 14.38
N GLU A 231 -9.24 -2.82 14.74
CA GLU A 231 -9.90 -2.71 16.05
C GLU A 231 -11.10 -3.66 16.15
N ILE A 232 -11.91 -3.76 15.09
CA ILE A 232 -13.07 -4.68 15.05
C ILE A 232 -12.62 -6.13 15.14
N GLU A 233 -11.58 -6.52 14.39
CA GLU A 233 -11.05 -7.88 14.43
C GLU A 233 -10.59 -8.28 15.84
N GLN A 234 -9.89 -7.36 16.54
CA GLN A 234 -9.49 -7.60 17.93
C GLN A 234 -10.68 -7.81 18.87
N GLU A 235 -11.74 -7.02 18.72
CA GLU A 235 -12.93 -7.14 19.57
C GLU A 235 -13.70 -8.43 19.28
N LEU A 236 -13.85 -8.81 18.01
CA LEU A 236 -14.51 -10.05 17.58
C LEU A 236 -13.75 -11.28 18.11
N ILE A 237 -12.41 -11.33 17.90
CA ILE A 237 -11.59 -12.47 18.31
C ILE A 237 -11.49 -12.59 19.82
N ALA A 238 -11.54 -11.47 20.55
CA ALA A 238 -11.58 -11.47 22.00
C ALA A 238 -12.98 -11.73 22.60
N GLY A 239 -14.02 -11.89 21.76
CA GLY A 239 -15.42 -12.08 22.20
C GLY A 239 -16.01 -10.87 22.91
N ARG A 240 -15.47 -9.67 22.68
CA ARG A 240 -16.01 -8.42 23.23
C ARG A 240 -17.05 -7.77 22.30
N LEU A 241 -17.09 -8.16 21.06
CA LEU A 241 -18.08 -7.75 20.05
C LEU A 241 -18.77 -9.00 19.52
N ASP A 242 -20.11 -9.02 19.56
CA ASP A 242 -20.89 -10.03 18.86
C ASP A 242 -21.03 -9.66 17.37
N THR A 243 -21.11 -10.67 16.51
CA THR A 243 -21.32 -10.47 15.07
C THR A 243 -22.65 -9.78 14.76
N ALA A 244 -23.65 -9.92 15.63
CA ALA A 244 -24.92 -9.21 15.50
C ALA A 244 -24.79 -7.69 15.66
N ASP A 245 -23.82 -7.25 16.46
CA ASP A 245 -23.57 -5.83 16.75
C ASP A 245 -22.51 -5.21 15.80
N LEU A 246 -22.00 -6.01 14.86
CA LEU A 246 -20.96 -5.58 13.93
C LEU A 246 -21.37 -4.35 13.06
N PRO A 247 -22.60 -4.26 12.51
CA PRO A 247 -23.00 -3.12 11.70
C PRO A 247 -22.94 -1.79 12.48
N GLU A 248 -23.42 -1.78 13.72
CA GLU A 248 -23.40 -0.59 14.59
C GLU A 248 -21.99 -0.23 15.05
N ALA A 249 -21.16 -1.24 15.36
CA ALA A 249 -19.77 -1.03 15.75
C ALA A 249 -18.93 -0.49 14.58
N TRP A 250 -19.22 -0.93 13.36
CA TRP A 250 -18.63 -0.40 12.14
C TRP A 250 -19.05 1.04 11.86
N ASP A 251 -20.36 1.30 11.83
CA ASP A 251 -20.91 2.62 11.56
C ASP A 251 -20.40 3.69 12.54
N ARG A 252 -20.34 3.35 13.84
CA ARG A 252 -19.80 4.27 14.85
C ARG A 252 -18.36 4.68 14.49
N ARG A 253 -17.47 3.73 14.12
CA ARG A 253 -16.09 4.04 13.75
C ARG A 253 -16.00 4.80 12.43
N MET A 254 -16.85 4.48 11.45
CA MET A 254 -16.90 5.24 10.20
C MET A 254 -17.30 6.70 10.44
N ARG A 255 -18.24 6.95 11.35
CA ARG A 255 -18.61 8.31 11.76
C ARG A 255 -17.49 9.02 12.49
N ASP A 256 -16.87 8.33 13.46
CA ASP A 256 -15.83 8.92 14.30
C ASP A 256 -14.56 9.25 13.50
N TYR A 257 -14.21 8.43 12.49
CA TYR A 257 -12.94 8.56 11.75
C TYR A 257 -13.10 9.33 10.44
N LEU A 258 -14.21 9.12 9.73
CA LEU A 258 -14.43 9.67 8.40
C LEU A 258 -15.66 10.60 8.29
N GLY A 259 -16.50 10.66 9.33
CA GLY A 259 -17.73 11.44 9.32
C GLY A 259 -18.83 10.84 8.42
N LEU A 260 -18.77 9.56 8.11
CA LEU A 260 -19.67 8.86 7.19
C LEU A 260 -20.48 7.79 7.92
N SER A 261 -21.72 7.52 7.44
CA SER A 261 -22.57 6.46 7.96
C SER A 261 -22.75 5.34 6.95
N THR A 262 -22.77 4.09 7.44
CA THR A 262 -22.96 2.86 6.64
C THR A 262 -24.23 2.09 7.04
N LEU A 263 -25.05 2.60 7.96
CA LEU A 263 -26.22 1.88 8.47
C LEU A 263 -27.25 1.55 7.39
N ASP A 264 -27.42 2.43 6.41
CA ASP A 264 -28.39 2.26 5.32
C ASP A 264 -27.82 1.42 4.15
N SER A 265 -26.53 1.06 4.19
CA SER A 265 -25.86 0.30 3.12
C SER A 265 -24.84 -0.69 3.70
N PRO A 266 -25.29 -1.87 4.18
CA PRO A 266 -24.36 -2.89 4.69
C PRO A 266 -23.31 -3.37 3.67
N ALA A 267 -23.63 -3.28 2.38
CA ALA A 267 -22.71 -3.62 1.29
C ALA A 267 -21.50 -2.68 1.24
N ASP A 268 -21.69 -1.40 1.59
CA ASP A 268 -20.64 -0.37 1.67
C ASP A 268 -20.00 -0.33 3.08
N GLY A 269 -20.52 -1.14 4.00
CA GLY A 269 -20.04 -1.32 5.36
C GLY A 269 -19.24 -2.62 5.52
N PRO A 270 -19.56 -3.46 6.52
CA PRO A 270 -18.79 -4.66 6.86
C PRO A 270 -18.78 -5.75 5.77
N MET A 271 -19.66 -5.65 4.77
CA MET A 271 -19.78 -6.63 3.67
C MET A 271 -18.92 -6.30 2.45
N GLN A 272 -18.20 -5.20 2.44
CA GLN A 272 -17.45 -4.73 1.26
C GLN A 272 -16.18 -5.53 0.96
N ASP A 273 -15.58 -6.19 1.95
CA ASP A 273 -14.30 -6.90 1.83
C ASP A 273 -14.47 -8.42 1.73
N VAL A 274 -13.62 -9.03 0.92
CA VAL A 274 -13.56 -10.50 0.77
C VAL A 274 -12.70 -11.19 1.85
N HIS A 275 -12.00 -10.44 2.67
CA HIS A 275 -11.03 -10.95 3.65
C HIS A 275 -11.69 -11.87 4.68
N TRP A 276 -12.73 -11.40 5.35
CA TRP A 276 -13.40 -12.18 6.38
C TRP A 276 -14.09 -13.44 5.84
N PRO A 277 -14.87 -13.38 4.73
CA PRO A 277 -15.40 -14.60 4.10
C PRO A 277 -14.34 -15.60 3.68
N SER A 278 -13.14 -15.14 3.32
CA SER A 278 -11.99 -15.99 2.96
C SER A 278 -11.17 -16.46 4.16
N GLY A 279 -11.53 -16.05 5.38
CA GLY A 279 -10.79 -16.39 6.59
C GLY A 279 -9.51 -15.58 6.81
N ALA A 280 -9.30 -14.49 6.06
CA ALA A 280 -8.10 -13.66 6.15
C ALA A 280 -8.20 -12.62 7.30
N ILE A 281 -8.47 -13.10 8.51
CA ILE A 281 -8.47 -12.27 9.73
C ILE A 281 -7.02 -12.07 10.19
N GLY A 282 -6.66 -10.82 10.54
CA GLY A 282 -5.29 -10.44 10.88
C GLY A 282 -4.45 -9.96 9.69
N TYR A 283 -5.04 -9.91 8.49
CA TYR A 283 -4.36 -9.42 7.28
C TYR A 283 -4.31 -7.89 7.20
N PHE A 284 -5.40 -7.21 7.59
CA PHE A 284 -5.56 -5.76 7.39
C PHE A 284 -4.41 -4.90 7.92
N PRO A 285 -3.79 -5.19 9.07
CA PRO A 285 -2.66 -4.38 9.55
C PRO A 285 -1.53 -4.22 8.54
N SER A 286 -1.26 -5.24 7.72
CA SER A 286 -0.18 -5.26 6.73
C SER A 286 -0.25 -4.09 5.74
N TYR A 287 -1.43 -3.63 5.37
CA TYR A 287 -1.63 -2.51 4.45
C TYR A 287 -1.09 -1.18 5.01
N THR A 288 -1.52 -0.80 6.21
CA THR A 288 -1.08 0.47 6.82
C THR A 288 0.36 0.38 7.31
N LEU A 289 0.77 -0.76 7.87
CA LEU A 289 2.18 -1.00 8.20
C LEU A 289 3.05 -0.89 6.96
N GLY A 290 2.62 -1.44 5.83
CA GLY A 290 3.31 -1.31 4.54
C GLY A 290 3.49 0.15 4.11
N ALA A 291 2.45 0.99 4.25
CA ALA A 291 2.53 2.41 3.94
C ALA A 291 3.53 3.15 4.85
N MET A 292 3.51 2.86 6.15
CA MET A 292 4.45 3.43 7.12
C MET A 292 5.88 3.01 6.81
N ILE A 293 6.12 1.72 6.52
CA ILE A 293 7.44 1.18 6.16
C ILE A 293 7.94 1.83 4.87
N ALA A 294 7.09 1.98 3.84
CA ALA A 294 7.46 2.64 2.58
C ALA A 294 7.89 4.09 2.79
N ALA A 295 7.16 4.85 3.62
CA ALA A 295 7.51 6.23 3.94
C ALA A 295 8.83 6.33 4.71
N GLN A 296 9.07 5.44 5.67
CA GLN A 296 10.32 5.39 6.42
C GLN A 296 11.51 4.97 5.55
N GLN A 297 11.34 3.99 4.65
CA GLN A 297 12.35 3.61 3.64
C GLN A 297 12.65 4.79 2.72
N TRP A 298 11.64 5.52 2.25
CA TRP A 298 11.83 6.70 1.41
C TRP A 298 12.63 7.79 2.12
N ALA A 299 12.32 8.07 3.38
CA ALA A 299 13.05 9.04 4.18
C ALA A 299 14.52 8.63 4.39
N ALA A 300 14.78 7.34 4.65
CA ALA A 300 16.14 6.82 4.77
C ALA A 300 16.90 6.90 3.44
N MET A 301 16.27 6.48 2.34
CA MET A 301 16.84 6.57 0.99
C MET A 301 17.15 8.01 0.58
N SER A 302 16.25 8.96 0.88
CA SER A 302 16.46 10.37 0.56
C SER A 302 17.65 10.99 1.30
N ARG A 303 18.02 10.46 2.46
CA ARG A 303 19.27 10.84 3.15
C ARG A 303 20.51 10.30 2.43
N ASP A 304 20.41 9.03 1.96
CA ASP A 304 21.53 8.35 1.27
C ASP A 304 21.69 8.80 -0.20
N LEU A 305 20.59 9.18 -0.85
CA LEU A 305 20.51 9.64 -2.24
C LEU A 305 19.86 11.03 -2.32
N PRO A 306 20.61 12.12 -2.01
CA PRO A 306 20.04 13.47 -1.98
C PRO A 306 19.61 14.00 -3.36
N ASP A 307 20.02 13.35 -4.44
CA ASP A 307 19.65 13.67 -5.83
C ASP A 307 18.46 12.81 -6.35
N ILE A 308 17.70 12.16 -5.47
CA ILE A 308 16.63 11.20 -5.85
C ILE A 308 15.60 11.84 -6.79
N ASP A 309 15.17 13.08 -6.55
CA ASP A 309 14.21 13.77 -7.40
C ASP A 309 14.77 14.08 -8.79
N ALA A 310 16.06 14.39 -8.91
CA ALA A 310 16.71 14.56 -10.20
C ALA A 310 16.78 13.22 -10.97
N ARG A 311 17.08 12.12 -10.27
CA ARG A 311 17.05 10.78 -10.86
C ARG A 311 15.67 10.40 -11.37
N LEU A 312 14.63 10.63 -10.58
CA LEU A 312 13.26 10.37 -11.00
C LEU A 312 12.88 11.19 -12.24
N ALA A 313 13.24 12.49 -12.26
CA ALA A 313 12.95 13.38 -13.38
C ALA A 313 13.67 13.01 -14.68
N GLU A 314 14.74 12.22 -14.57
CA GLU A 314 15.51 11.68 -15.71
C GLU A 314 15.15 10.21 -16.03
N GLY A 315 14.25 9.58 -15.28
CA GLY A 315 13.87 8.17 -15.44
C GLY A 315 14.99 7.18 -15.05
N ARG A 316 15.84 7.57 -14.11
CA ARG A 316 16.96 6.74 -13.61
C ARG A 316 16.59 6.08 -12.29
N PHE A 317 16.24 4.80 -12.35
CA PHE A 317 15.78 4.01 -11.19
C PHE A 317 16.85 3.05 -10.65
N ASP A 318 18.01 2.94 -11.29
CA ASP A 318 19.10 2.02 -10.96
C ASP A 318 19.57 2.15 -9.50
N ALA A 319 19.97 3.34 -9.06
CA ALA A 319 20.44 3.56 -7.69
C ALA A 319 19.32 3.40 -6.64
N ILE A 320 18.06 3.72 -6.99
CA ILE A 320 16.89 3.51 -6.14
C ILE A 320 16.70 2.00 -5.89
N ASN A 321 16.76 1.20 -6.96
CA ASN A 321 16.60 -0.24 -6.87
C ASN A 321 17.82 -0.90 -6.20
N GLU A 322 19.04 -0.37 -6.43
CA GLU A 322 20.24 -0.87 -5.75
C GLU A 322 20.14 -0.67 -4.23
N TRP A 323 19.73 0.53 -3.77
CA TRP A 323 19.50 0.79 -2.35
C TRP A 323 18.49 -0.20 -1.74
N ARG A 324 17.35 -0.43 -2.44
CA ARG A 324 16.32 -1.40 -2.00
C ARG A 324 16.86 -2.83 -1.98
N ARG A 325 17.64 -3.21 -3.00
CA ARG A 325 18.27 -4.54 -3.07
C ARG A 325 19.22 -4.77 -1.90
N GLU A 326 20.11 -3.83 -1.64
CA GLU A 326 21.10 -3.95 -0.56
C GLU A 326 20.48 -3.94 0.83
N ARG A 327 19.47 -3.09 1.04
CA ARG A 327 18.91 -2.84 2.37
C ARG A 327 17.73 -3.77 2.72
N VAL A 328 16.99 -4.24 1.71
CA VAL A 328 15.74 -4.99 1.94
C VAL A 328 15.74 -6.33 1.20
N TRP A 329 15.88 -6.32 -0.13
CA TRP A 329 15.57 -7.49 -0.93
C TRP A 329 16.52 -8.65 -0.73
N SER A 330 17.84 -8.40 -0.64
CA SER A 330 18.87 -9.41 -0.42
C SER A 330 18.77 -10.11 0.95
N ALA A 331 18.00 -9.57 1.86
CA ALA A 331 17.81 -10.19 3.17
C ALA A 331 16.85 -11.39 3.12
N GLY A 332 15.93 -11.44 2.14
CA GLY A 332 14.86 -12.44 2.14
C GLY A 332 14.11 -12.45 3.48
N SER A 333 13.89 -13.62 4.05
CA SER A 333 13.28 -13.81 5.37
C SER A 333 14.31 -14.00 6.50
N ARG A 334 15.55 -13.60 6.32
CA ARG A 334 16.64 -13.79 7.29
C ARG A 334 16.40 -13.10 8.63
N TRP A 335 15.78 -11.92 8.61
CA TRP A 335 15.51 -11.09 9.76
C TRP A 335 14.02 -11.03 10.05
N SER A 336 13.60 -10.80 11.28
CA SER A 336 12.21 -10.42 11.58
C SER A 336 11.85 -9.09 10.92
N THR A 337 10.56 -8.81 10.73
CA THR A 337 10.13 -7.54 10.12
C THR A 337 10.68 -6.33 10.89
N PRO A 338 10.61 -6.24 12.23
CA PRO A 338 11.21 -5.14 12.98
C PRO A 338 12.72 -5.01 12.77
N GLU A 339 13.46 -6.12 12.82
CA GLU A 339 14.92 -6.11 12.61
C GLU A 339 15.29 -5.66 11.20
N LEU A 340 14.53 -6.10 10.19
CA LEU A 340 14.77 -5.71 8.80
C LEU A 340 14.53 -4.20 8.60
N ILE A 341 13.45 -3.65 9.20
CA ILE A 341 13.17 -2.21 9.16
C ILE A 341 14.33 -1.42 9.80
N GLU A 342 14.74 -1.80 11.01
CA GLU A 342 15.82 -1.13 11.72
C GLU A 342 17.14 -1.18 10.96
N LYS A 343 17.48 -2.34 10.37
CA LYS A 343 18.69 -2.49 9.54
C LYS A 343 18.63 -1.67 8.25
N ALA A 344 17.46 -1.59 7.62
CA ALA A 344 17.29 -0.86 6.37
C ALA A 344 17.27 0.66 6.57
N THR A 345 16.70 1.15 7.67
CA THR A 345 16.39 2.57 7.85
C THR A 345 17.17 3.25 8.98
N GLY A 346 17.76 2.45 9.88
CA GLY A 346 18.56 2.92 11.02
C GLY A 346 17.79 3.02 12.34
N GLU A 347 16.47 2.75 12.35
CA GLU A 347 15.63 2.80 13.54
C GLU A 347 14.40 1.90 13.43
N PRO A 348 13.73 1.55 14.54
CA PRO A 348 12.47 0.85 14.54
C PRO A 348 11.37 1.58 13.75
N LEU A 349 10.28 0.87 13.39
CA LEU A 349 9.15 1.49 12.71
C LEU A 349 8.57 2.65 13.52
N ASN A 350 8.42 3.80 12.85
CA ASN A 350 8.04 5.07 13.47
C ASN A 350 6.97 5.77 12.61
N ALA A 351 5.79 6.00 13.19
CA ALA A 351 4.67 6.64 12.53
C ALA A 351 4.97 8.08 12.05
N ALA A 352 5.95 8.74 12.66
CA ALA A 352 6.32 10.11 12.31
C ALA A 352 6.72 10.26 10.83
N TYR A 353 7.39 9.27 10.23
CA TYR A 353 7.78 9.32 8.82
C TYR A 353 6.59 9.37 7.88
N PHE A 354 5.55 8.60 8.17
CA PHE A 354 4.33 8.59 7.36
C PHE A 354 3.52 9.88 7.59
N ARG A 355 3.42 10.36 8.81
CA ARG A 355 2.80 11.66 9.13
C ARG A 355 3.50 12.80 8.39
N ASP A 356 4.83 12.89 8.48
CA ASP A 356 5.62 13.92 7.79
C ASP A 356 5.48 13.82 6.26
N HIS A 357 5.36 12.60 5.74
CA HIS A 357 5.10 12.38 4.33
C HIS A 357 3.74 12.95 3.92
N LEU A 358 2.67 12.66 4.67
CA LEU A 358 1.34 13.19 4.41
C LEU A 358 1.28 14.71 4.56
N GLU A 359 1.89 15.27 5.60
CA GLU A 359 1.95 16.72 5.82
C GLU A 359 2.63 17.43 4.64
N ARG A 360 3.78 16.93 4.17
CA ARG A 360 4.47 17.53 3.02
C ARG A 360 3.68 17.44 1.71
N ARG A 361 2.88 16.41 1.54
CA ARG A 361 2.16 16.14 0.29
C ARG A 361 0.78 16.80 0.25
N TYR A 362 0.08 16.84 1.37
CA TYR A 362 -1.32 17.23 1.46
C TYR A 362 -1.60 18.38 2.42
N GLY A 363 -0.65 18.79 3.22
CA GLY A 363 -0.84 19.78 4.30
C GLY A 363 -0.74 21.25 3.87
N GLY A 364 -0.33 21.55 2.63
CA GLY A 364 -0.24 22.91 2.07
C GLY A 364 1.15 23.52 2.11
#